data_b6294e8ca90c38d1fc1387bea9deb785
#
_entry.id   b6294e8ca90c38d1fc1387bea9deb785
#
_cell.length_a   1.000
_cell.length_b   1.000
_cell.length_c   1.000
_cell.angle_alpha   90.00
_cell.angle_beta   90.00
_cell.angle_gamma   90.00
#
_symmetry.space_group_name_H-M   'P 1'
#
loop_
_entity.id
_entity.type
_entity.pdbx_description
1 polymer ?
#
loop_
_entity_poly.entity_id
_entity_poly.type
_entity_poly.pdbx_seq_one_letter_code
_entity_poly.pdbx_strand_id
1 'polypeptide(L)'
;MSYRLLIVEDSPELLEAASDFYREEDAGLWEVVTASDGNDALAKVNGEDFDLMILDIMLPGASGFDICRAARKRSDCPIIFVTALGSENNVLKGYETGCDDYVVKPFSLRQLYAKSLALLKRAKKNADGDLLRCGAISLDKKTMLVKVSGREIQINAREYFLLVYLLENKGSVLTRQVILEHVWSDDLDVNDRVVDNTIRRLRESLGKASGQIKTAIGRGYRITEE
;
A
#
# COMPACT_ATOMS: atom_id res chain seq x y z
N MET A 1 -6.95 -12.10 -12.42
CA MET A 1 -7.50 -10.94 -11.67
C MET A 1 -7.31 -9.74 -12.57
N SER A 2 -8.40 -9.03 -12.88
CA SER A 2 -8.37 -7.75 -13.60
C SER A 2 -8.29 -6.59 -12.62
N TYR A 3 -7.64 -5.50 -13.02
CA TYR A 3 -7.63 -4.23 -12.27
C TYR A 3 -8.76 -3.35 -12.78
N ARG A 4 -9.49 -2.70 -11.86
CA ARG A 4 -10.49 -1.68 -12.20
C ARG A 4 -9.82 -0.32 -12.34
N LEU A 5 -9.87 0.23 -13.55
CA LEU A 5 -9.30 1.52 -13.93
C LEU A 5 -10.40 2.53 -14.20
N LEU A 6 -10.38 3.66 -13.49
CA LEU A 6 -11.22 4.82 -13.84
C LEU A 6 -10.40 5.81 -14.69
N ILE A 7 -10.89 6.14 -15.87
CA ILE A 7 -10.33 7.20 -16.73
C ILE A 7 -11.36 8.33 -16.81
N VAL A 8 -10.95 9.54 -16.45
CA VAL A 8 -11.79 10.74 -16.48
C VAL A 8 -11.15 11.79 -17.38
N GLU A 9 -11.82 12.11 -18.48
CA GLU A 9 -11.31 12.98 -19.55
C GLU A 9 -12.53 13.56 -20.30
N ASP A 10 -12.56 14.86 -20.55
CA ASP A 10 -13.65 15.54 -21.23
C ASP A 10 -13.55 15.52 -22.76
N SER A 11 -12.35 15.28 -23.34
CA SER A 11 -12.18 15.02 -24.77
C SER A 11 -12.62 13.60 -25.12
N PRO A 12 -13.72 13.43 -25.92
CA PRO A 12 -14.18 12.10 -26.31
C PRO A 12 -13.13 11.29 -27.05
N GLU A 13 -12.36 11.94 -27.92
CA GLU A 13 -11.34 11.28 -28.74
C GLU A 13 -10.19 10.74 -27.86
N LEU A 14 -9.76 11.52 -26.86
CA LEU A 14 -8.70 11.08 -25.96
C LEU A 14 -9.21 10.01 -24.98
N LEU A 15 -10.44 10.15 -24.50
CA LEU A 15 -11.08 9.17 -23.61
C LEU A 15 -11.24 7.81 -24.32
N GLU A 16 -11.72 7.80 -25.58
CA GLU A 16 -11.82 6.61 -26.40
C GLU A 16 -10.46 5.99 -26.66
N ALA A 17 -9.49 6.77 -27.18
CA ALA A 17 -8.16 6.30 -27.47
C ALA A 17 -7.45 5.72 -26.24
N ALA A 18 -7.56 6.37 -25.07
CA ALA A 18 -6.98 5.88 -23.84
C ALA A 18 -7.67 4.58 -23.37
N SER A 19 -8.99 4.54 -23.35
CA SER A 19 -9.73 3.37 -22.90
C SER A 19 -9.50 2.16 -23.79
N ASP A 20 -9.46 2.33 -25.10
CA ASP A 20 -9.18 1.23 -26.04
C ASP A 20 -7.75 0.74 -25.91
N PHE A 21 -6.79 1.66 -25.78
CA PHE A 21 -5.40 1.28 -25.55
C PHE A 21 -5.24 0.39 -24.32
N TYR A 22 -5.87 0.73 -23.17
CA TYR A 22 -5.80 -0.08 -21.95
C TYR A 22 -6.51 -1.43 -22.07
N ARG A 23 -7.61 -1.51 -22.86
CA ARG A 23 -8.31 -2.79 -23.11
C ARG A 23 -7.52 -3.73 -24.02
N GLU A 24 -6.77 -3.18 -24.99
CA GLU A 24 -6.07 -3.95 -26.02
C GLU A 24 -4.66 -4.37 -25.64
N GLU A 25 -3.88 -3.49 -24.92
CA GLU A 25 -2.45 -3.71 -24.65
C GLU A 25 -2.21 -4.99 -23.83
N ASP A 26 -3.05 -5.24 -22.82
CA ASP A 26 -3.04 -6.49 -22.05
C ASP A 26 -4.48 -7.01 -21.88
N ALA A 27 -4.95 -7.77 -22.85
CA ALA A 27 -6.34 -8.25 -22.90
C ALA A 27 -6.73 -9.01 -21.62
N GLY A 28 -7.70 -8.46 -20.90
CA GLY A 28 -8.23 -9.03 -19.65
C GLY A 28 -7.51 -8.57 -18.38
N LEU A 29 -6.46 -7.74 -18.47
CA LEU A 29 -5.82 -7.13 -17.30
C LEU A 29 -6.64 -5.97 -16.73
N TRP A 30 -7.39 -5.25 -17.57
CA TRP A 30 -8.09 -4.04 -17.21
C TRP A 30 -9.61 -4.13 -17.39
N GLU A 31 -10.35 -3.74 -16.37
CA GLU A 31 -11.76 -3.37 -16.42
C GLU A 31 -11.82 -1.85 -16.44
N VAL A 32 -11.96 -1.26 -17.64
CA VAL A 32 -11.91 0.19 -17.83
C VAL A 32 -13.30 0.79 -17.68
N VAL A 33 -13.44 1.66 -16.69
CA VAL A 33 -14.59 2.52 -16.43
C VAL A 33 -14.22 3.94 -16.85
N THR A 34 -15.13 4.63 -17.54
CA THR A 34 -14.88 5.98 -18.06
C THR A 34 -15.88 6.99 -17.50
N ALA A 35 -15.46 8.25 -17.40
CA ALA A 35 -16.32 9.38 -17.12
C ALA A 35 -15.86 10.58 -17.98
N SER A 36 -16.82 11.34 -18.56
CA SER A 36 -16.51 12.50 -19.38
C SER A 36 -16.70 13.84 -18.65
N ASP A 37 -17.15 13.80 -17.41
CA ASP A 37 -17.30 14.99 -16.55
C ASP A 37 -17.04 14.66 -15.08
N GLY A 38 -16.74 15.72 -14.30
CA GLY A 38 -16.36 15.55 -12.91
C GLY A 38 -17.48 15.12 -11.98
N ASN A 39 -18.76 15.39 -12.29
CA ASN A 39 -19.87 14.99 -11.43
C ASN A 39 -20.15 13.49 -11.57
N ASP A 40 -20.11 12.96 -12.80
CA ASP A 40 -20.21 11.52 -13.07
C ASP A 40 -19.01 10.77 -12.41
N ALA A 41 -17.81 11.33 -12.54
CA ALA A 41 -16.63 10.77 -11.88
C ALA A 41 -16.77 10.74 -10.35
N LEU A 42 -17.28 11.81 -9.72
CA LEU A 42 -17.54 11.85 -8.28
C LEU A 42 -18.60 10.82 -7.85
N ALA A 43 -19.66 10.63 -8.64
CA ALA A 43 -20.67 9.62 -8.34
C ALA A 43 -20.06 8.21 -8.34
N LYS A 44 -19.23 7.89 -9.36
CA LYS A 44 -18.52 6.61 -9.46
C LYS A 44 -17.54 6.40 -8.29
N VAL A 45 -16.69 7.39 -7.98
CA VAL A 45 -15.72 7.31 -6.88
C VAL A 45 -16.39 7.16 -5.51
N ASN A 46 -17.58 7.72 -5.32
CA ASN A 46 -18.33 7.55 -4.07
C ASN A 46 -19.04 6.19 -3.94
N GLY A 47 -19.35 5.53 -5.06
CA GLY A 47 -20.10 4.27 -5.10
C GLY A 47 -19.28 3.02 -5.37
N GLU A 48 -18.10 3.16 -5.94
CA GLU A 48 -17.29 2.05 -6.46
C GLU A 48 -15.84 2.13 -6.02
N ASP A 49 -15.16 1.00 -6.01
CA ASP A 49 -13.73 0.91 -5.72
C ASP A 49 -12.94 0.73 -7.01
N PHE A 50 -11.77 1.38 -7.08
CA PHE A 50 -10.86 1.34 -8.22
C PHE A 50 -9.45 0.98 -7.75
N ASP A 51 -8.70 0.27 -8.60
CA ASP A 51 -7.29 -0.07 -8.37
C ASP A 51 -6.36 1.04 -8.87
N LEU A 52 -6.81 1.85 -9.84
CA LEU A 52 -6.08 2.99 -10.40
C LEU A 52 -7.07 4.02 -10.94
N MET A 53 -6.75 5.29 -10.78
CA MET A 53 -7.50 6.39 -11.41
C MET A 53 -6.57 7.25 -12.26
N ILE A 54 -7.03 7.62 -13.47
CA ILE A 54 -6.40 8.59 -14.36
C ILE A 54 -7.38 9.73 -14.53
N LEU A 55 -7.00 10.93 -14.09
CA LEU A 55 -7.93 12.06 -13.96
C LEU A 55 -7.39 13.28 -14.71
N ASP A 56 -8.16 13.86 -15.63
CA ASP A 56 -7.88 15.25 -16.00
C ASP A 56 -8.27 16.18 -14.85
N ILE A 57 -7.55 17.25 -14.72
CA ILE A 57 -7.83 18.31 -13.73
C ILE A 57 -8.93 19.25 -14.23
N MET A 58 -8.90 19.53 -15.54
CA MET A 58 -9.80 20.51 -16.19
C MET A 58 -11.03 19.80 -16.76
N LEU A 59 -12.00 19.54 -15.91
CA LEU A 59 -13.25 18.86 -16.29
C LEU A 59 -14.45 19.79 -16.12
N PRO A 60 -15.51 19.63 -16.91
CA PRO A 60 -16.79 20.25 -16.62
C PRO A 60 -17.37 19.69 -15.31
N GLY A 61 -18.04 20.56 -14.56
CA GLY A 61 -18.60 20.19 -13.24
C GLY A 61 -17.54 20.23 -12.15
N ALA A 62 -17.19 19.10 -11.58
CA ALA A 62 -16.15 19.00 -10.54
C ALA A 62 -14.75 18.83 -11.15
N SER A 63 -13.75 19.47 -10.56
CA SER A 63 -12.36 19.37 -11.01
C SER A 63 -11.73 18.03 -10.64
N GLY A 64 -10.65 17.61 -11.35
CA GLY A 64 -9.85 16.43 -10.97
C GLY A 64 -9.30 16.49 -9.54
N PHE A 65 -9.03 17.69 -9.02
CA PHE A 65 -8.63 17.85 -7.62
C PHE A 65 -9.76 17.50 -6.65
N ASP A 66 -11.03 17.81 -6.99
CA ASP A 66 -12.19 17.47 -6.16
C ASP A 66 -12.42 15.96 -6.14
N ILE A 67 -12.25 15.32 -7.30
CA ILE A 67 -12.35 13.86 -7.45
C ILE A 67 -11.24 13.18 -6.64
N CYS A 68 -10.00 13.65 -6.74
CA CYS A 68 -8.87 13.12 -5.97
C CYS A 68 -9.13 13.25 -4.46
N ARG A 69 -9.59 14.40 -3.96
CA ARG A 69 -9.94 14.57 -2.55
C ARG A 69 -11.06 13.64 -2.09
N ALA A 70 -12.05 13.38 -2.93
CA ALA A 70 -13.13 12.43 -2.63
C ALA A 70 -12.59 10.99 -2.56
N ALA A 71 -11.76 10.59 -3.52
CA ALA A 71 -11.12 9.29 -3.56
C ALA A 71 -10.27 9.03 -2.31
N ARG A 72 -9.44 10.00 -1.89
CA ARG A 72 -8.54 9.87 -0.72
C ARG A 72 -9.25 9.74 0.62
N LYS A 73 -10.54 10.09 0.71
CA LYS A 73 -11.35 9.81 1.91
C LYS A 73 -11.71 8.33 2.08
N ARG A 74 -11.59 7.55 1.01
CA ARG A 74 -12.05 6.16 0.94
C ARG A 74 -10.95 5.15 0.64
N SER A 75 -9.92 5.55 -0.15
CA SER A 75 -8.95 4.64 -0.72
C SER A 75 -7.59 5.29 -0.90
N ASP A 76 -6.55 4.46 -0.77
CA ASP A 76 -5.16 4.79 -1.11
C ASP A 76 -4.81 4.30 -2.53
N CYS A 77 -5.80 4.03 -3.40
CA CYS A 77 -5.54 3.60 -4.77
C CYS A 77 -4.69 4.65 -5.52
N PRO A 78 -3.74 4.24 -6.36
CA PRO A 78 -2.95 5.17 -7.16
C PRO A 78 -3.79 6.10 -8.02
N ILE A 79 -3.39 7.39 -8.06
CA ILE A 79 -4.03 8.43 -8.86
C ILE A 79 -2.99 9.13 -9.71
N ILE A 80 -3.19 9.16 -11.03
CA ILE A 80 -2.39 9.91 -11.98
C ILE A 80 -3.20 11.09 -12.50
N PHE A 81 -2.69 12.32 -12.36
CA PHE A 81 -3.24 13.44 -13.09
C PHE A 81 -2.70 13.49 -14.51
N VAL A 82 -3.59 13.69 -15.50
CA VAL A 82 -3.23 13.88 -16.91
C VAL A 82 -3.89 15.15 -17.38
N THR A 83 -3.14 16.24 -17.61
CA THR A 83 -3.73 17.55 -17.85
C THR A 83 -2.85 18.47 -18.69
N ALA A 84 -3.41 19.50 -19.31
CA ALA A 84 -2.68 20.58 -19.96
C ALA A 84 -1.98 21.54 -18.98
N LEU A 85 -2.29 21.49 -17.69
CA LEU A 85 -1.73 22.37 -16.66
C LEU A 85 -0.32 21.93 -16.27
N GLY A 86 0.69 22.36 -17.02
CA GLY A 86 2.10 21.99 -16.80
C GLY A 86 2.91 22.97 -15.93
N SER A 87 2.30 24.02 -15.34
CA SER A 87 3.04 24.93 -14.46
C SER A 87 3.47 24.25 -13.17
N GLU A 88 4.65 24.63 -12.65
CA GLU A 88 5.21 24.08 -11.41
C GLU A 88 4.21 24.15 -10.24
N ASN A 89 3.49 25.27 -10.10
CA ASN A 89 2.47 25.44 -9.05
C ASN A 89 1.32 24.44 -9.17
N ASN A 90 0.89 24.09 -10.37
CA ASN A 90 -0.18 23.11 -10.58
C ASN A 90 0.31 21.69 -10.28
N VAL A 91 1.54 21.37 -10.64
CA VAL A 91 2.17 20.09 -10.31
C VAL A 91 2.31 19.92 -8.80
N LEU A 92 2.82 20.94 -8.09
CA LEU A 92 2.93 20.93 -6.63
C LEU A 92 1.55 20.75 -5.97
N LYS A 93 0.54 21.52 -6.42
CA LYS A 93 -0.83 21.37 -5.93
C LYS A 93 -1.41 19.97 -6.17
N GLY A 94 -1.04 19.33 -7.28
CA GLY A 94 -1.41 17.93 -7.56
C GLY A 94 -0.91 16.99 -6.49
N TYR A 95 0.37 17.05 -6.17
CA TYR A 95 0.98 16.22 -5.13
C TYR A 95 0.44 16.55 -3.72
N GLU A 96 0.22 17.83 -3.39
CA GLU A 96 -0.42 18.25 -2.13
C GLU A 96 -1.85 17.72 -1.99
N THR A 97 -2.58 17.56 -3.11
CA THR A 97 -3.93 16.98 -3.13
C THR A 97 -3.92 15.47 -2.93
N GLY A 98 -2.74 14.83 -3.12
CA GLY A 98 -2.53 13.42 -2.87
C GLY A 98 -2.47 12.55 -4.13
N CYS A 99 -2.17 13.10 -5.31
CA CYS A 99 -1.88 12.27 -6.48
C CYS A 99 -0.51 11.57 -6.34
N ASP A 100 -0.36 10.44 -7.00
CA ASP A 100 0.88 9.65 -6.98
C ASP A 100 1.80 9.97 -8.17
N ASP A 101 1.24 10.49 -9.27
CA ASP A 101 2.01 10.92 -10.43
C ASP A 101 1.25 12.00 -11.22
N TYR A 102 1.98 12.73 -12.04
CA TYR A 102 1.48 13.85 -12.84
C TYR A 102 2.03 13.79 -14.26
N VAL A 103 1.15 13.85 -15.26
CA VAL A 103 1.49 13.77 -16.68
C VAL A 103 0.94 14.98 -17.41
N VAL A 104 1.81 15.71 -18.09
CA VAL A 104 1.41 16.92 -18.85
C VAL A 104 1.10 16.54 -20.30
N LYS A 105 -0.04 17.01 -20.82
CA LYS A 105 -0.39 16.89 -22.24
C LYS A 105 0.49 17.82 -23.12
N PRO A 106 1.01 17.36 -24.29
CA PRO A 106 0.77 16.06 -24.91
C PRO A 106 1.66 14.94 -24.31
N PHE A 107 1.16 13.72 -24.25
CA PHE A 107 1.85 12.56 -23.69
C PHE A 107 1.70 11.31 -24.58
N SER A 108 2.51 10.30 -24.30
CA SER A 108 2.40 8.99 -24.95
C SER A 108 1.54 8.05 -24.10
N LEU A 109 0.54 7.39 -24.69
CA LEU A 109 -0.28 6.36 -24.01
C LEU A 109 0.61 5.22 -23.47
N ARG A 110 1.66 4.83 -24.17
CA ARG A 110 2.63 3.82 -23.68
C ARG A 110 3.37 4.28 -22.42
N GLN A 111 3.74 5.56 -22.34
CA GLN A 111 4.38 6.10 -21.13
C GLN A 111 3.38 6.12 -19.96
N LEU A 112 2.14 6.55 -20.19
CA LEU A 112 1.08 6.56 -19.20
C LEU A 112 0.82 5.13 -18.69
N TYR A 113 0.73 4.16 -19.59
CA TYR A 113 0.56 2.75 -19.27
C TYR A 113 1.70 2.19 -18.40
N ALA A 114 2.95 2.46 -18.78
CA ALA A 114 4.11 2.04 -18.01
C ALA A 114 4.12 2.64 -16.58
N LYS A 115 3.73 3.92 -16.43
CA LYS A 115 3.55 4.57 -15.12
C LYS A 115 2.45 3.90 -14.30
N SER A 116 1.31 3.60 -14.93
CA SER A 116 0.18 2.89 -14.32
C SER A 116 0.59 1.55 -13.73
N LEU A 117 1.28 0.72 -14.50
CA LEU A 117 1.80 -0.57 -14.02
C LEU A 117 2.81 -0.41 -12.88
N ALA A 118 3.70 0.60 -12.96
CA ALA A 118 4.69 0.86 -11.91
C ALA A 118 4.02 1.27 -10.59
N LEU A 119 2.97 2.10 -10.64
CA LEU A 119 2.21 2.52 -9.46
C LEU A 119 1.42 1.36 -8.86
N LEU A 120 0.72 0.57 -9.68
CA LEU A 120 0.01 -0.63 -9.20
C LEU A 120 0.98 -1.62 -8.53
N LYS A 121 2.15 -1.83 -9.10
CA LYS A 121 3.18 -2.70 -8.50
C LYS A 121 3.66 -2.18 -7.15
N ARG A 122 3.82 -0.85 -7.00
CA ARG A 122 4.18 -0.22 -5.72
C ARG A 122 3.04 -0.35 -4.71
N ALA A 123 1.80 -0.05 -5.10
CA ALA A 123 0.62 -0.15 -4.25
C ALA A 123 0.44 -1.60 -3.74
N LYS A 124 0.58 -2.59 -4.62
CA LYS A 124 0.54 -4.01 -4.24
C LYS A 124 1.68 -4.39 -3.30
N LYS A 125 2.90 -3.92 -3.57
CA LYS A 125 4.05 -4.16 -2.68
C LYS A 125 3.87 -3.50 -1.32
N ASN A 126 3.26 -2.33 -1.25
CA ASN A 126 2.93 -1.65 0.01
C ASN A 126 1.81 -2.40 0.74
N ALA A 127 0.76 -2.83 0.05
CA ALA A 127 -0.30 -3.66 0.64
C ALA A 127 0.23 -5.02 1.14
N ASP A 128 1.11 -5.67 0.37
CA ASP A 128 1.82 -6.89 0.79
C ASP A 128 2.86 -6.59 1.90
N GLY A 129 3.47 -5.39 1.89
CA GLY A 129 4.41 -4.92 2.91
C GLY A 129 3.76 -4.57 4.24
N ASP A 130 2.49 -4.16 4.22
CA ASP A 130 1.71 -3.89 5.44
C ASP A 130 1.17 -5.18 6.06
N LEU A 131 0.97 -6.23 5.28
CA LEU A 131 0.52 -7.53 5.76
C LEU A 131 1.68 -8.54 5.83
N LEU A 132 2.30 -8.61 6.99
CA LEU A 132 3.37 -9.56 7.26
C LEU A 132 2.81 -10.94 7.62
N ARG A 133 3.38 -12.00 7.05
CA ARG A 133 2.95 -13.38 7.28
C ARG A 133 4.12 -14.33 7.50
N CYS A 134 3.92 -15.23 8.45
CA CYS A 134 4.82 -16.38 8.69
C CYS A 134 3.99 -17.54 9.22
N GLY A 135 3.81 -18.59 8.44
CA GLY A 135 3.00 -19.74 8.80
C GLY A 135 1.60 -19.38 9.30
N ALA A 136 1.30 -19.68 10.55
CA ALA A 136 0.01 -19.38 11.16
C ALA A 136 -0.15 -17.91 11.61
N ILE A 137 0.93 -17.13 11.63
CA ILE A 137 0.95 -15.74 12.10
C ILE A 137 0.72 -14.80 10.93
N SER A 138 -0.18 -13.83 11.10
CA SER A 138 -0.36 -12.69 10.22
C SER A 138 -0.46 -11.40 11.03
N LEU A 139 0.20 -10.34 10.56
CA LEU A 139 0.23 -9.03 11.20
C LEU A 139 -0.02 -7.98 10.13
N ASP A 140 -1.02 -7.15 10.34
CA ASP A 140 -1.34 -5.99 9.50
C ASP A 140 -0.77 -4.73 10.17
N LYS A 141 0.21 -4.10 9.53
CA LYS A 141 0.87 -2.90 10.08
C LYS A 141 -0.04 -1.67 10.07
N LYS A 142 -0.98 -1.58 9.12
CA LYS A 142 -1.90 -0.43 8.99
C LYS A 142 -2.95 -0.43 10.09
N THR A 143 -3.51 -1.60 10.40
CA THR A 143 -4.53 -1.75 11.46
C THR A 143 -3.94 -2.15 12.81
N MET A 144 -2.64 -2.46 12.87
CA MET A 144 -1.92 -3.01 14.03
C MET A 144 -2.52 -4.33 14.54
N LEU A 145 -3.28 -5.04 13.71
CA LEU A 145 -3.92 -6.29 14.06
C LEU A 145 -2.98 -7.49 13.90
N VAL A 146 -2.94 -8.34 14.92
CA VAL A 146 -2.21 -9.61 14.88
C VAL A 146 -3.20 -10.77 14.96
N LYS A 147 -3.04 -11.74 14.05
CA LYS A 147 -3.87 -12.96 14.03
C LYS A 147 -3.00 -14.21 14.04
N VAL A 148 -3.46 -15.24 14.74
CA VAL A 148 -2.90 -16.60 14.72
C VAL A 148 -3.97 -17.55 14.19
N SER A 149 -3.68 -18.24 13.08
CA SER A 149 -4.65 -19.10 12.40
C SER A 149 -5.99 -18.41 12.12
N GLY A 150 -5.94 -17.14 11.70
CA GLY A 150 -7.10 -16.31 11.38
C GLY A 150 -7.82 -15.70 12.58
N ARG A 151 -7.46 -16.04 13.82
CA ARG A 151 -8.06 -15.48 15.04
C ARG A 151 -7.21 -14.33 15.56
N GLU A 152 -7.84 -13.23 15.86
CA GLU A 152 -7.19 -12.06 16.45
C GLU A 152 -6.68 -12.38 17.86
N ILE A 153 -5.47 -11.89 18.15
CA ILE A 153 -4.84 -11.97 19.47
C ILE A 153 -4.44 -10.57 19.92
N GLN A 154 -4.46 -10.36 21.24
CA GLN A 154 -3.96 -9.12 21.82
C GLN A 154 -2.52 -9.31 22.29
N ILE A 155 -1.65 -8.39 21.91
CA ILE A 155 -0.27 -8.30 22.36
C ILE A 155 0.04 -6.85 22.76
N ASN A 156 1.01 -6.65 23.64
CA ASN A 156 1.40 -5.30 24.02
C ASN A 156 2.29 -4.63 22.95
N ALA A 157 2.52 -3.32 23.08
CA ALA A 157 3.27 -2.55 22.08
C ALA A 157 4.68 -3.10 21.84
N ARG A 158 5.43 -3.52 22.87
CA ARG A 158 6.79 -4.05 22.72
C ARG A 158 6.79 -5.43 22.04
N GLU A 159 5.83 -6.28 22.36
CA GLU A 159 5.62 -7.56 21.67
C GLU A 159 5.26 -7.33 20.20
N TYR A 160 4.44 -6.32 19.91
CA TYR A 160 4.05 -5.95 18.55
C TYR A 160 5.28 -5.52 17.72
N PHE A 161 6.07 -4.54 18.19
CA PHE A 161 7.25 -4.07 17.46
C PHE A 161 8.31 -5.17 17.29
N LEU A 162 8.48 -6.02 18.29
CA LEU A 162 9.35 -7.19 18.19
C LEU A 162 8.86 -8.18 17.14
N LEU A 163 7.55 -8.45 17.08
CA LEU A 163 6.96 -9.34 16.07
C LEU A 163 7.09 -8.76 14.66
N VAL A 164 6.84 -7.46 14.48
CA VAL A 164 7.05 -6.76 13.20
C VAL A 164 8.49 -6.99 12.74
N TYR A 165 9.47 -6.69 13.60
CA TYR A 165 10.88 -6.78 13.24
C TYR A 165 11.32 -8.22 12.91
N LEU A 166 10.83 -9.22 13.65
CA LEU A 166 11.07 -10.62 13.34
C LEU A 166 10.45 -11.02 11.98
N LEU A 167 9.22 -10.59 11.68
CA LEU A 167 8.53 -10.92 10.44
C LEU A 167 9.16 -10.25 9.22
N GLU A 168 9.62 -9.00 9.35
CA GLU A 168 10.35 -8.29 8.28
C GLU A 168 11.69 -8.97 7.94
N ASN A 169 12.31 -9.63 8.93
CA ASN A 169 13.57 -10.34 8.79
C ASN A 169 13.37 -11.87 8.81
N LYS A 170 12.23 -12.35 8.34
CA LYS A 170 11.87 -13.77 8.29
C LYS A 170 13.01 -14.65 7.75
N GLY A 171 13.31 -15.74 8.47
CA GLY A 171 14.36 -16.69 8.14
C GLY A 171 15.77 -16.31 8.61
N SER A 172 16.02 -15.03 8.88
CA SER A 172 17.31 -14.52 9.36
C SER A 172 17.45 -14.68 10.87
N VAL A 173 18.67 -14.94 11.35
CA VAL A 173 18.98 -14.93 12.79
C VAL A 173 19.33 -13.50 13.20
N LEU A 174 18.50 -12.92 14.08
CA LEU A 174 18.71 -11.60 14.68
C LEU A 174 19.38 -11.76 16.05
N THR A 175 20.49 -11.08 16.26
CA THR A 175 21.17 -11.08 17.56
C THR A 175 20.34 -10.27 18.57
N ARG A 176 20.56 -10.55 19.88
CA ARG A 176 19.88 -9.79 20.95
C ARG A 176 20.16 -8.31 20.85
N GLN A 177 21.41 -7.95 20.59
CA GLN A 177 21.83 -6.57 20.45
C GLN A 177 21.13 -5.87 19.30
N VAL A 178 21.07 -6.48 18.12
CA VAL A 178 20.37 -5.93 16.94
C VAL A 178 18.87 -5.77 17.20
N ILE A 179 18.25 -6.74 17.88
CA ILE A 179 16.85 -6.63 18.31
C ILE A 179 16.66 -5.48 19.30
N LEU A 180 17.56 -5.36 20.29
CA LEU A 180 17.52 -4.32 21.31
C LEU A 180 17.61 -2.92 20.67
N GLU A 181 18.61 -2.70 19.82
CA GLU A 181 18.85 -1.44 19.13
C GLU A 181 17.65 -1.02 18.26
N HIS A 182 16.95 -1.99 17.65
CA HIS A 182 15.84 -1.70 16.76
C HIS A 182 14.49 -1.48 17.49
N VAL A 183 14.21 -2.30 18.50
CA VAL A 183 12.90 -2.30 19.19
C VAL A 183 12.90 -1.39 20.42
N TRP A 184 14.07 -1.07 20.98
CA TRP A 184 14.24 -0.22 22.17
C TRP A 184 15.20 0.96 21.92
N SER A 185 15.26 1.48 20.69
CA SER A 185 16.14 2.62 20.33
C SER A 185 15.99 3.83 21.25
N ASP A 186 14.82 4.05 21.83
CA ASP A 186 14.51 5.21 22.66
C ASP A 186 14.75 4.97 24.17
N ASP A 187 15.12 3.74 24.58
CA ASP A 187 15.31 3.36 25.98
C ASP A 187 16.80 3.17 26.29
N LEU A 188 17.42 4.17 26.90
CA LEU A 188 18.88 4.22 27.17
C LEU A 188 19.39 3.22 28.24
N ASP A 189 18.52 2.64 29.08
CA ASP A 189 18.88 1.82 30.25
C ASP A 189 18.45 0.34 30.18
N VAL A 190 18.21 -0.20 28.97
CA VAL A 190 17.77 -1.58 28.80
C VAL A 190 18.91 -2.52 28.42
N ASN A 191 18.90 -3.74 28.97
CA ASN A 191 19.89 -4.78 28.69
C ASN A 191 19.26 -5.95 27.90
N ASP A 192 20.09 -6.85 27.39
CA ASP A 192 19.70 -8.02 26.57
C ASP A 192 18.63 -8.90 27.23
N ARG A 193 18.45 -8.88 28.54
CA ARG A 193 17.42 -9.68 29.24
C ARG A 193 16.01 -9.21 28.92
N VAL A 194 15.82 -7.94 28.53
CA VAL A 194 14.51 -7.44 28.15
C VAL A 194 14.02 -8.10 26.84
N VAL A 195 14.95 -8.41 25.92
CA VAL A 195 14.65 -9.12 24.68
C VAL A 195 14.14 -10.53 25.00
N ASP A 196 14.89 -11.28 25.84
CA ASP A 196 14.52 -12.65 26.21
C ASP A 196 13.14 -12.71 26.92
N ASN A 197 12.87 -11.75 27.81
CA ASN A 197 11.60 -11.63 28.50
C ASN A 197 10.44 -11.31 27.51
N THR A 198 10.68 -10.42 26.56
CA THR A 198 9.66 -10.06 25.56
C THR A 198 9.40 -11.21 24.58
N ILE A 199 10.45 -11.94 24.16
CA ILE A 199 10.31 -13.17 23.37
C ILE A 199 9.47 -14.21 24.12
N ARG A 200 9.70 -14.39 25.43
CA ARG A 200 8.93 -15.34 26.25
C ARG A 200 7.45 -14.95 26.26
N ARG A 201 7.14 -13.68 26.55
CA ARG A 201 5.75 -13.18 26.58
C ARG A 201 5.09 -13.27 25.20
N LEU A 202 5.79 -12.89 24.14
CA LEU A 202 5.30 -13.00 22.78
C LEU A 202 4.96 -14.45 22.41
N ARG A 203 5.81 -15.41 22.79
CA ARG A 203 5.52 -16.84 22.61
C ARG A 203 4.27 -17.28 23.38
N GLU A 204 4.07 -16.80 24.60
CA GLU A 204 2.86 -17.07 25.40
C GLU A 204 1.62 -16.53 24.67
N SER A 205 1.66 -15.30 24.15
CA SER A 205 0.57 -14.68 23.39
C SER A 205 0.28 -15.39 22.07
N LEU A 206 1.31 -15.87 21.36
CA LEU A 206 1.18 -16.61 20.09
C LEU A 206 0.65 -18.05 20.28
N GLY A 207 0.69 -18.60 21.48
CA GLY A 207 0.17 -19.91 21.81
C GLY A 207 0.69 -21.03 20.90
N LYS A 208 -0.19 -21.65 20.11
CA LYS A 208 0.20 -22.76 19.20
C LYS A 208 1.21 -22.36 18.13
N ALA A 209 1.30 -21.07 17.77
CA ALA A 209 2.27 -20.57 16.80
C ALA A 209 3.60 -20.17 17.43
N SER A 210 3.78 -20.31 18.75
CA SER A 210 5.01 -19.95 19.47
C SER A 210 6.26 -20.66 18.94
N GLY A 211 6.10 -21.88 18.45
CA GLY A 211 7.19 -22.66 17.83
C GLY A 211 7.79 -22.04 16.57
N GLN A 212 7.12 -21.08 15.93
CA GLN A 212 7.64 -20.35 14.78
C GLN A 212 8.76 -19.37 15.16
N ILE A 213 8.81 -18.91 16.41
CA ILE A 213 9.96 -18.14 16.93
C ILE A 213 10.99 -19.14 17.48
N LYS A 214 12.06 -19.37 16.75
CA LYS A 214 13.16 -20.28 17.10
C LYS A 214 14.26 -19.54 17.85
N THR A 215 14.84 -20.19 18.85
CA THR A 215 16.06 -19.71 19.51
C THR A 215 17.27 -20.26 18.77
N ALA A 216 18.12 -19.39 18.25
CA ALA A 216 19.44 -19.75 17.75
C ALA A 216 20.43 -19.65 18.93
N ILE A 217 20.76 -20.80 19.54
CA ILE A 217 21.56 -20.88 20.78
C ILE A 217 22.87 -20.09 20.62
N GLY A 218 23.14 -19.20 21.57
CA GLY A 218 24.31 -18.32 21.56
C GLY A 218 24.31 -17.20 20.52
N ARG A 219 23.30 -17.13 19.65
CA ARG A 219 23.24 -16.15 18.53
C ARG A 219 22.05 -15.18 18.60
N GLY A 220 20.87 -15.63 19.04
CA GLY A 220 19.67 -14.80 19.10
C GLY A 220 18.41 -15.53 18.70
N TYR A 221 17.54 -14.88 17.92
CA TYR A 221 16.23 -15.39 17.55
C TYR A 221 15.97 -15.28 16.07
N ARG A 222 15.09 -16.13 15.54
CA ARG A 222 14.58 -16.04 14.18
C ARG A 222 13.12 -16.49 14.14
N ILE A 223 12.36 -16.02 13.16
CA ILE A 223 11.02 -16.52 12.87
C ILE A 223 11.03 -17.33 11.57
N THR A 224 10.34 -18.49 11.59
CA THR A 224 10.24 -19.41 10.43
C THR A 224 8.82 -19.96 10.35
N GLU A 225 8.43 -20.49 9.20
CA GLU A 225 7.09 -21.08 9.00
C GLU A 225 6.86 -22.39 9.74
N GLU A 226 7.96 -23.06 10.12
CA GLU A 226 7.98 -24.34 10.84
C GLU A 226 8.55 -24.18 12.27
#